data_362abbedf2404df1d4ee1a7141be6a3d
#
_entry.id   362abbedf2404df1d4ee1a7141be6a3d
#
_cell.length_a   1.000
_cell.length_b   1.000
_cell.length_c   1.000
_cell.angle_alpha   90.00
_cell.angle_beta   90.00
_cell.angle_gamma   90.00
#
_symmetry.space_group_name_H-M   'P 1'
#
loop_
_entity.id
_entity.type
_entity.pdbx_description
1 polymer ?
#
loop_
_entity_poly.entity_id
_entity_poly.type
_entity_poly.pdbx_seq_one_letter_code
_entity_poly.pdbx_strand_id
1 'polypeptide(L)'
;MTSDSHMPPRPDAAPGTLPTNGLTYKDAGVDIDAGDALVKRIAPLAKATARRGADAALGGFGGLFDLKALGMTDPILVSGTDGVGTKLEIALAAGIHDGIGQDLVAMCVNDVLAQGAEPLFFLDYFACGKLDLEVATAVISGIARACKEAGCALIGGETAEMPGMYSEGKYDLAGFTVGAVERDKVLPKLDSMRPGDVLVALPSSGPHSNGYSLIRKVVAVSGLSWEAASPFSEGQTLGQALLTPTTLYPAAALPAIRADLVKGLAHITGGGLTDNIPRMLPKHLVPALDEQAWTLPPVFQWLQETGGIAASEMARTFNCGIGLVASVAPENVPALLDLWLELGQDPIVLGEVRAA
;
A
#
# COMPACT_ATOMS: atom_id res chain seq x y z
N MET A 1 -2.68 42.61 -9.73
CA MET A 1 -3.65 41.71 -10.38
C MET A 1 -3.99 40.65 -9.36
N THR A 2 -5.12 40.86 -8.71
CA THR A 2 -5.61 40.07 -7.58
C THR A 2 -6.32 38.82 -8.12
N SER A 3 -5.82 37.64 -7.79
CA SER A 3 -6.49 36.36 -8.09
C SER A 3 -7.59 36.12 -7.05
N ASP A 4 -8.83 36.33 -7.46
CA ASP A 4 -10.01 35.91 -6.72
C ASP A 4 -10.05 34.37 -6.60
N SER A 5 -9.81 33.87 -5.39
CA SER A 5 -10.06 32.48 -5.04
C SER A 5 -11.57 32.29 -4.89
N HIS A 6 -12.21 31.69 -5.91
CA HIS A 6 -13.60 31.29 -5.85
C HIS A 6 -13.75 30.10 -4.87
N MET A 7 -14.13 30.42 -3.63
CA MET A 7 -14.74 29.46 -2.73
C MET A 7 -16.19 29.18 -3.22
N PRO A 8 -16.64 27.91 -3.31
CA PRO A 8 -18.02 27.62 -3.66
C PRO A 8 -18.98 28.23 -2.61
N PRO A 9 -20.13 28.74 -3.02
CA PRO A 9 -21.09 29.33 -2.09
C PRO A 9 -21.56 28.26 -1.08
N ARG A 10 -21.54 28.64 0.19
CA ARG A 10 -22.23 27.87 1.24
C ARG A 10 -23.71 27.74 0.85
N PRO A 11 -24.35 26.57 1.10
CA PRO A 11 -25.80 26.48 0.96
C PRO A 11 -26.43 27.52 1.89
N ASP A 12 -27.20 28.44 1.30
CA ASP A 12 -27.95 29.48 1.99
C ASP A 12 -28.98 28.82 2.92
N ALA A 13 -28.62 28.58 4.16
CA ALA A 13 -29.58 28.55 5.23
C ALA A 13 -29.96 30.02 5.50
N ALA A 14 -31.17 30.40 5.20
CA ALA A 14 -31.75 31.66 5.67
C ALA A 14 -31.42 31.79 7.18
N PRO A 15 -31.16 33.00 7.72
CA PRO A 15 -30.96 33.19 9.15
C PRO A 15 -32.22 32.68 9.85
N GLY A 16 -32.18 31.42 10.25
CA GLY A 16 -33.29 30.64 10.76
C GLY A 16 -33.21 30.50 12.26
N THR A 17 -34.36 30.43 12.87
CA THR A 17 -34.59 30.10 14.27
C THR A 17 -33.75 28.89 14.68
N LEU A 18 -32.98 29.04 15.75
CA LEU A 18 -32.28 27.94 16.39
C LEU A 18 -33.29 26.80 16.69
N PRO A 19 -32.86 25.53 16.53
CA PRO A 19 -33.67 24.39 16.95
C PRO A 19 -34.08 24.56 18.42
N THR A 20 -35.26 24.08 18.82
CA THR A 20 -35.77 24.21 20.19
C THR A 20 -34.85 23.65 21.26
N ASN A 21 -33.98 22.69 20.91
CA ASN A 21 -33.00 22.05 21.78
C ASN A 21 -31.55 22.53 21.56
N GLY A 22 -31.33 23.65 20.82
CA GLY A 22 -30.02 24.13 20.42
C GLY A 22 -29.42 23.32 19.26
N LEU A 23 -28.22 23.74 18.78
CA LEU A 23 -27.46 23.03 17.76
C LEU A 23 -26.72 21.84 18.39
N THR A 24 -26.71 20.73 17.69
CA THR A 24 -25.95 19.51 18.03
C THR A 24 -24.76 19.33 17.09
N TYR A 25 -23.82 18.46 17.46
CA TYR A 25 -22.69 18.13 16.58
C TYR A 25 -23.16 17.40 15.30
N LYS A 26 -24.26 16.65 15.40
CA LYS A 26 -24.95 16.02 14.27
C LYS A 26 -25.52 17.06 13.27
N ASP A 27 -26.02 18.18 13.75
CA ASP A 27 -26.48 19.30 12.90
C ASP A 27 -25.30 19.97 12.17
N ALA A 28 -24.07 19.81 12.69
CA ALA A 28 -22.83 20.25 12.06
C ALA A 28 -22.22 19.19 11.11
N GLY A 29 -22.87 18.03 10.95
CA GLY A 29 -22.49 16.96 10.04
C GLY A 29 -21.55 15.89 10.64
N VAL A 30 -21.41 15.83 11.98
CA VAL A 30 -20.62 14.81 12.67
C VAL A 30 -21.52 13.95 13.55
N ASP A 31 -21.57 12.63 13.30
CA ASP A 31 -22.42 11.67 14.01
C ASP A 31 -21.59 10.79 15.00
N ILE A 32 -21.54 11.20 16.25
CA ILE A 32 -20.80 10.46 17.31
C ILE A 32 -21.33 9.02 17.45
N ASP A 33 -22.65 8.81 17.36
CA ASP A 33 -23.25 7.48 17.49
C ASP A 33 -22.81 6.54 16.35
N ALA A 34 -22.63 7.08 15.15
CA ALA A 34 -22.09 6.33 14.01
C ALA A 34 -20.63 5.95 14.24
N GLY A 35 -19.82 6.85 14.79
CA GLY A 35 -18.43 6.56 15.20
C GLY A 35 -18.36 5.43 16.23
N ASP A 36 -19.16 5.50 17.30
CA ASP A 36 -19.24 4.46 18.32
C ASP A 36 -19.72 3.11 17.75
N ALA A 37 -20.65 3.14 16.82
CA ALA A 37 -21.11 1.92 16.13
C ALA A 37 -20.00 1.29 15.28
N LEU A 38 -19.21 2.10 14.58
CA LEU A 38 -18.05 1.64 13.83
C LEU A 38 -17.02 0.97 14.75
N VAL A 39 -16.64 1.63 15.86
CA VAL A 39 -15.67 1.07 16.81
C VAL A 39 -16.13 -0.30 17.32
N LYS A 40 -17.41 -0.46 17.65
CA LYS A 40 -17.96 -1.78 18.06
C LYS A 40 -17.83 -2.85 16.99
N ARG A 41 -17.99 -2.49 15.70
CA ARG A 41 -17.85 -3.42 14.56
C ARG A 41 -16.39 -3.82 14.32
N ILE A 42 -15.45 -2.89 14.45
CA ILE A 42 -14.04 -3.12 14.09
C ILE A 42 -13.20 -3.69 15.26
N ALA A 43 -13.62 -3.52 16.51
CA ALA A 43 -12.87 -4.01 17.67
C ALA A 43 -12.55 -5.52 17.63
N PRO A 44 -13.49 -6.44 17.26
CA PRO A 44 -13.14 -7.86 17.11
C PRO A 44 -12.18 -8.11 15.94
N LEU A 45 -12.21 -7.31 14.87
CA LEU A 45 -11.32 -7.43 13.72
C LEU A 45 -9.89 -7.04 14.12
N ALA A 46 -9.71 -5.93 14.81
CA ALA A 46 -8.41 -5.50 15.34
C ALA A 46 -7.86 -6.55 16.32
N LYS A 47 -8.68 -7.07 17.24
CA LYS A 47 -8.29 -8.13 18.19
C LYS A 47 -7.82 -9.40 17.48
N ALA A 48 -8.38 -9.73 16.32
CA ALA A 48 -7.96 -10.90 15.53
C ALA A 48 -6.56 -10.77 14.92
N THR A 49 -5.96 -9.57 14.94
CA THR A 49 -4.59 -9.28 14.49
C THR A 49 -3.57 -9.35 15.63
N ALA A 50 -4.00 -9.65 16.87
CA ALA A 50 -3.10 -9.71 18.03
C ALA A 50 -1.91 -10.63 17.76
N ARG A 51 -0.74 -10.16 18.20
CA ARG A 51 0.51 -10.90 18.09
C ARG A 51 1.35 -10.74 19.35
N ARG A 52 2.43 -11.50 19.45
CA ARG A 52 3.39 -11.38 20.55
C ARG A 52 3.92 -9.93 20.62
N GLY A 53 3.79 -9.31 21.79
CA GLY A 53 4.15 -7.91 22.05
C GLY A 53 3.01 -6.91 21.88
N ALA A 54 1.91 -7.27 21.22
CA ALA A 54 0.73 -6.44 21.06
C ALA A 54 -0.52 -7.17 21.51
N ASP A 55 -1.19 -6.67 22.53
CA ASP A 55 -2.58 -7.00 22.85
C ASP A 55 -3.45 -5.95 22.15
N ALA A 56 -4.02 -6.31 21.01
CA ALA A 56 -4.74 -5.38 20.13
C ALA A 56 -6.12 -5.01 20.72
N ALA A 57 -6.12 -4.35 21.87
CA ALA A 57 -7.31 -3.77 22.49
C ALA A 57 -7.48 -2.32 22.02
N LEU A 58 -8.55 -2.03 21.29
CA LEU A 58 -8.93 -0.66 20.91
C LEU A 58 -9.61 0.07 22.07
N GLY A 59 -9.53 1.41 22.09
CA GLY A 59 -10.26 2.29 23.02
C GLY A 59 -9.41 2.99 24.06
N GLY A 60 -8.08 2.80 24.06
CA GLY A 60 -7.13 3.60 24.83
C GLY A 60 -6.69 4.86 24.08
N PHE A 61 -5.92 5.75 24.73
CA PHE A 61 -5.32 6.92 24.09
C PHE A 61 -4.18 6.57 23.12
N GLY A 62 -3.67 5.33 23.13
CA GLY A 62 -2.63 4.86 22.23
C GLY A 62 -2.46 3.35 22.28
N GLY A 63 -1.92 2.78 21.21
CA GLY A 63 -1.56 1.38 21.15
C GLY A 63 -0.24 1.11 21.87
N LEU A 64 -0.17 0.03 22.63
CA LEU A 64 1.04 -0.39 23.33
C LEU A 64 1.68 -1.57 22.61
N PHE A 65 3.01 -1.55 22.49
CA PHE A 65 3.79 -2.67 21.97
C PHE A 65 5.00 -2.96 22.86
N ASP A 66 5.09 -4.18 23.37
CA ASP A 66 6.21 -4.63 24.19
C ASP A 66 7.34 -5.19 23.30
N LEU A 67 8.35 -4.37 23.02
CA LEU A 67 9.52 -4.77 22.25
C LEU A 67 10.32 -5.91 22.91
N LYS A 68 10.34 -5.99 24.24
CA LYS A 68 11.02 -7.05 24.99
C LYS A 68 10.44 -8.43 24.66
N ALA A 69 9.15 -8.48 24.36
CA ALA A 69 8.48 -9.72 23.97
C ALA A 69 9.04 -10.32 22.67
N LEU A 70 9.67 -9.54 21.79
CA LEU A 70 10.24 -10.03 20.54
C LEU A 70 11.48 -10.88 20.75
N GLY A 71 12.23 -10.68 21.87
CA GLY A 71 13.50 -11.36 22.14
C GLY A 71 14.66 -10.84 21.29
N MET A 72 14.53 -9.66 20.67
CA MET A 72 15.60 -8.98 19.95
C MET A 72 16.66 -8.46 20.94
N THR A 73 17.92 -8.43 20.49
CA THR A 73 19.06 -8.03 21.31
C THR A 73 19.42 -6.57 21.15
N ASP A 74 19.46 -6.08 19.90
CA ASP A 74 19.79 -4.69 19.55
C ASP A 74 18.86 -4.17 18.43
N PRO A 75 17.54 -4.04 18.70
CA PRO A 75 16.57 -3.69 17.69
C PRO A 75 16.65 -2.22 17.28
N ILE A 76 16.55 -1.98 15.96
CA ILE A 76 16.25 -0.67 15.38
C ILE A 76 14.78 -0.68 14.97
N LEU A 77 14.05 0.38 15.33
CA LEU A 77 12.70 0.62 14.82
C LEU A 77 12.75 1.24 13.43
N VAL A 78 11.89 0.72 12.56
CA VAL A 78 11.67 1.25 11.21
C VAL A 78 10.21 1.64 11.11
N SER A 79 9.93 2.84 10.61
CA SER A 79 8.57 3.31 10.43
C SER A 79 8.34 3.76 9.00
N GLY A 80 7.14 3.53 8.49
CA GLY A 80 6.68 3.98 7.19
C GLY A 80 5.24 4.49 7.28
N THR A 81 4.91 5.48 6.46
CA THR A 81 3.56 6.00 6.29
C THR A 81 3.26 6.16 4.82
N ASP A 82 2.06 5.78 4.41
CA ASP A 82 1.59 5.92 3.04
C ASP A 82 0.06 6.02 3.00
N GLY A 83 -0.47 6.34 1.84
CA GLY A 83 -1.90 6.32 1.53
C GLY A 83 -2.21 5.34 0.40
N VAL A 84 -3.46 5.33 -0.06
CA VAL A 84 -3.89 4.57 -1.23
C VAL A 84 -3.88 5.41 -2.49
N GLY A 85 -4.01 6.72 -2.33
CA GLY A 85 -4.04 7.67 -3.44
C GLY A 85 -5.29 7.57 -4.30
N THR A 86 -5.16 7.95 -5.58
CA THR A 86 -6.32 8.11 -6.47
C THR A 86 -6.96 6.80 -6.95
N LYS A 87 -6.45 5.63 -6.53
CA LYS A 87 -7.15 4.34 -6.63
C LYS A 87 -8.51 4.40 -5.92
N LEU A 88 -8.61 5.17 -4.83
CA LEU A 88 -9.85 5.43 -4.11
C LEU A 88 -10.98 5.96 -5.01
N GLU A 89 -10.66 6.78 -6.02
CA GLU A 89 -11.66 7.30 -6.95
C GLU A 89 -12.30 6.18 -7.79
N ILE A 90 -11.56 5.12 -8.12
CA ILE A 90 -12.12 3.94 -8.79
C ILE A 90 -12.98 3.14 -7.82
N ALA A 91 -12.51 2.93 -6.59
CA ALA A 91 -13.28 2.23 -5.56
C ALA A 91 -14.64 2.90 -5.31
N LEU A 92 -14.64 4.22 -5.19
CA LEU A 92 -15.86 5.02 -5.03
C LEU A 92 -16.79 4.93 -6.25
N ALA A 93 -16.23 5.03 -7.46
CA ALA A 93 -17.02 4.99 -8.68
C ALA A 93 -17.60 3.60 -8.99
N ALA A 94 -16.86 2.52 -8.65
CA ALA A 94 -17.28 1.14 -8.84
C ALA A 94 -18.07 0.56 -7.65
N GLY A 95 -18.09 1.25 -6.50
CA GLY A 95 -18.73 0.74 -5.27
C GLY A 95 -18.02 -0.48 -4.68
N ILE A 96 -16.68 -0.59 -4.86
CA ILE A 96 -15.88 -1.75 -4.44
C ILE A 96 -14.79 -1.28 -3.46
N HIS A 97 -14.89 -1.68 -2.19
CA HIS A 97 -14.02 -1.18 -1.12
C HIS A 97 -13.19 -2.26 -0.41
N ASP A 98 -13.49 -3.55 -0.63
CA ASP A 98 -12.93 -4.67 0.14
C ASP A 98 -11.41 -4.83 0.03
N GLY A 99 -10.81 -4.45 -1.11
CA GLY A 99 -9.36 -4.54 -1.36
C GLY A 99 -8.56 -3.34 -0.88
N ILE A 100 -9.22 -2.21 -0.66
CA ILE A 100 -8.57 -0.92 -0.38
C ILE A 100 -7.78 -0.95 0.93
N GLY A 101 -8.30 -1.62 1.96
CA GLY A 101 -7.58 -1.77 3.23
C GLY A 101 -6.27 -2.55 3.08
N GLN A 102 -6.22 -3.55 2.19
CA GLN A 102 -4.98 -4.27 1.87
C GLN A 102 -4.00 -3.38 1.12
N ASP A 103 -4.46 -2.54 0.19
CA ASP A 103 -3.59 -1.58 -0.49
C ASP A 103 -2.88 -0.68 0.53
N LEU A 104 -3.63 -0.11 1.49
CA LEU A 104 -3.06 0.75 2.53
C LEU A 104 -1.99 0.04 3.36
N VAL A 105 -2.28 -1.16 3.84
CA VAL A 105 -1.33 -1.94 4.66
C VAL A 105 -0.11 -2.32 3.83
N ALA A 106 -0.29 -2.82 2.61
CA ALA A 106 0.79 -3.28 1.76
C ALA A 106 1.77 -2.16 1.39
N MET A 107 1.26 -0.96 1.07
CA MET A 107 2.13 0.20 0.77
C MET A 107 3.04 0.54 1.95
N CYS A 108 2.53 0.49 3.18
CA CYS A 108 3.31 0.78 4.38
C CYS A 108 4.25 -0.37 4.79
N VAL A 109 3.73 -1.62 4.83
CA VAL A 109 4.53 -2.75 5.35
C VAL A 109 5.63 -3.19 4.40
N ASN A 110 5.42 -3.09 3.08
CA ASN A 110 6.44 -3.45 2.09
C ASN A 110 7.62 -2.46 2.14
N ASP A 111 7.38 -1.18 2.45
CA ASP A 111 8.45 -0.19 2.63
C ASP A 111 9.30 -0.47 3.89
N VAL A 112 8.63 -0.82 4.99
CA VAL A 112 9.32 -1.25 6.22
C VAL A 112 10.13 -2.51 5.98
N LEU A 113 9.57 -3.48 5.24
CA LEU A 113 10.21 -4.71 4.83
C LEU A 113 11.46 -4.46 3.98
N ALA A 114 11.45 -3.45 3.09
CA ALA A 114 12.58 -3.08 2.25
C ALA A 114 13.81 -2.63 3.07
N GLN A 115 13.61 -2.19 4.33
CA GLN A 115 14.67 -1.91 5.29
C GLN A 115 15.12 -3.14 6.10
N GLY A 116 14.62 -4.33 5.78
CA GLY A 116 14.92 -5.58 6.50
C GLY A 116 14.08 -5.80 7.76
N ALA A 117 13.12 -4.91 8.05
CA ALA A 117 12.37 -4.95 9.30
C ALA A 117 11.11 -5.83 9.20
N GLU A 118 10.86 -6.57 10.28
CA GLU A 118 9.60 -7.28 10.50
C GLU A 118 8.53 -6.27 10.91
N PRO A 119 7.38 -6.17 10.19
CA PRO A 119 6.27 -5.31 10.59
C PRO A 119 5.72 -5.75 11.96
N LEU A 120 5.55 -4.82 12.89
CA LEU A 120 5.11 -5.12 14.24
C LEU A 120 3.66 -4.70 14.48
N PHE A 121 3.35 -3.45 14.15
CA PHE A 121 2.01 -2.91 14.32
C PHE A 121 1.67 -1.86 13.27
N PHE A 122 0.38 -1.64 13.13
CA PHE A 122 -0.21 -0.73 12.17
C PHE A 122 -1.23 0.19 12.85
N LEU A 123 -1.32 1.40 12.37
CA LEU A 123 -2.32 2.40 12.70
C LEU A 123 -2.90 2.95 11.40
N ASP A 124 -4.21 3.20 11.36
CA ASP A 124 -4.87 3.83 10.22
C ASP A 124 -5.52 5.17 10.58
N TYR A 125 -5.66 6.02 9.59
CA TYR A 125 -6.47 7.23 9.63
C TYR A 125 -7.48 7.18 8.50
N PHE A 126 -8.75 7.09 8.85
CA PHE A 126 -9.88 7.13 7.93
C PHE A 126 -10.57 8.48 8.03
N ALA A 127 -10.42 9.33 7.00
CA ALA A 127 -11.04 10.65 6.94
C ALA A 127 -12.15 10.66 5.88
N CYS A 128 -13.33 11.21 6.20
CA CYS A 128 -14.46 11.25 5.27
C CYS A 128 -15.28 12.52 5.41
N GLY A 129 -16.10 12.83 4.40
CA GLY A 129 -17.04 13.93 4.48
C GLY A 129 -18.24 13.62 5.38
N LYS A 130 -18.70 12.37 5.31
CA LYS A 130 -19.75 11.78 6.13
C LYS A 130 -19.49 10.30 6.26
N LEU A 131 -19.60 9.77 7.46
CA LEU A 131 -19.32 8.37 7.74
C LEU A 131 -20.40 7.45 7.16
N ASP A 132 -19.98 6.59 6.21
CA ASP A 132 -20.74 5.44 5.79
C ASP A 132 -20.21 4.21 6.51
N LEU A 133 -21.04 3.62 7.38
CA LEU A 133 -20.63 2.50 8.24
C LEU A 133 -20.28 1.24 7.43
N GLU A 134 -20.93 0.97 6.32
CA GLU A 134 -20.66 -0.22 5.51
C GLU A 134 -19.34 -0.06 4.75
N VAL A 135 -19.11 1.10 4.14
CA VAL A 135 -17.84 1.42 3.46
C VAL A 135 -16.67 1.40 4.45
N ALA A 136 -16.80 2.09 5.58
CA ALA A 136 -15.74 2.13 6.60
C ALA A 136 -15.45 0.73 7.17
N THR A 137 -16.50 -0.06 7.44
CA THR A 137 -16.35 -1.45 7.90
C THR A 137 -15.65 -2.32 6.87
N ALA A 138 -15.98 -2.21 5.58
CA ALA A 138 -15.34 -2.95 4.50
C ALA A 138 -13.84 -2.62 4.41
N VAL A 139 -13.49 -1.34 4.40
CA VAL A 139 -12.09 -0.86 4.35
C VAL A 139 -11.31 -1.36 5.55
N ILE A 140 -11.81 -1.13 6.79
CA ILE A 140 -11.09 -1.51 8.02
C ILE A 140 -11.01 -3.04 8.17
N SER A 141 -12.01 -3.79 7.68
CA SER A 141 -11.93 -5.26 7.58
C SER A 141 -10.79 -5.69 6.65
N GLY A 142 -10.61 -5.01 5.54
CA GLY A 142 -9.48 -5.18 4.62
C GLY A 142 -8.14 -4.90 5.30
N ILE A 143 -8.05 -3.80 6.06
CA ILE A 143 -6.86 -3.45 6.85
C ILE A 143 -6.53 -4.57 7.86
N ALA A 144 -7.50 -5.01 8.66
CA ALA A 144 -7.29 -6.04 9.66
C ALA A 144 -6.85 -7.38 9.04
N ARG A 145 -7.46 -7.79 7.92
CA ARG A 145 -7.08 -8.99 7.18
C ARG A 145 -5.64 -8.89 6.68
N ALA A 146 -5.27 -7.79 6.07
CA ALA A 146 -3.93 -7.55 5.55
C ALA A 146 -2.88 -7.46 6.67
N CYS A 147 -3.20 -6.82 7.80
CA CYS A 147 -2.34 -6.80 8.98
C CYS A 147 -2.08 -8.22 9.49
N LYS A 148 -3.12 -9.05 9.60
CA LYS A 148 -2.98 -10.46 10.01
C LYS A 148 -2.09 -11.26 9.06
N GLU A 149 -2.26 -11.08 7.75
CA GLU A 149 -1.45 -11.73 6.72
C GLU A 149 0.01 -11.26 6.76
N ALA A 150 0.24 -9.96 6.93
CA ALA A 150 1.57 -9.38 7.08
C ALA A 150 2.23 -9.72 8.44
N GLY A 151 1.50 -10.34 9.37
CA GLY A 151 1.99 -10.65 10.70
C GLY A 151 2.13 -9.44 11.61
N CYS A 152 1.44 -8.33 11.36
CA CYS A 152 1.45 -7.14 12.22
C CYS A 152 0.10 -6.95 12.93
N ALA A 153 0.09 -6.24 14.07
CA ALA A 153 -1.11 -5.99 14.84
C ALA A 153 -1.73 -4.63 14.48
N LEU A 154 -3.03 -4.59 14.19
CA LEU A 154 -3.79 -3.35 14.12
C LEU A 154 -4.10 -2.90 15.55
N ILE A 155 -3.29 -1.96 16.11
CA ILE A 155 -3.34 -1.57 17.53
C ILE A 155 -4.07 -0.26 17.80
N GLY A 156 -4.52 0.42 16.77
CA GLY A 156 -5.22 1.70 16.88
C GLY A 156 -5.50 2.29 15.52
N GLY A 157 -6.10 3.44 15.54
CA GLY A 157 -6.46 4.22 14.35
C GLY A 157 -7.32 5.40 14.74
N GLU A 158 -7.74 6.18 13.75
CA GLU A 158 -8.63 7.33 13.91
C GLU A 158 -9.65 7.34 12.79
N THR A 159 -10.89 7.66 13.11
CA THR A 159 -11.95 7.92 12.13
C THR A 159 -12.45 9.34 12.30
N ALA A 160 -12.34 10.16 11.26
CA ALA A 160 -12.73 11.56 11.33
C ALA A 160 -13.78 11.89 10.26
N GLU A 161 -14.94 12.39 10.72
CA GLU A 161 -15.88 13.08 9.85
C GLU A 161 -15.47 14.54 9.72
N MET A 162 -15.20 14.98 8.50
CA MET A 162 -14.75 16.35 8.19
C MET A 162 -15.65 16.99 7.12
N PRO A 163 -16.92 17.31 7.47
CA PRO A 163 -17.85 17.94 6.55
C PRO A 163 -17.31 19.29 6.06
N GLY A 164 -17.41 19.53 4.74
CA GLY A 164 -16.86 20.72 4.10
C GLY A 164 -15.38 20.61 3.72
N MET A 165 -14.61 19.69 4.28
CA MET A 165 -13.26 19.36 3.85
C MET A 165 -13.27 18.22 2.81
N TYR A 166 -14.01 17.17 3.09
CA TYR A 166 -14.37 16.14 2.11
C TYR A 166 -15.84 16.26 1.71
N SER A 167 -16.14 16.00 0.46
CA SER A 167 -17.53 15.91 -0.01
C SER A 167 -18.20 14.65 0.55
N GLU A 168 -19.51 14.66 0.68
CA GLU A 168 -20.28 13.46 1.06
C GLU A 168 -19.96 12.29 0.10
N GLY A 169 -19.81 11.09 0.65
CA GLY A 169 -19.41 9.88 -0.08
C GLY A 169 -17.91 9.79 -0.41
N LYS A 170 -17.10 10.80 -0.11
CA LYS A 170 -15.64 10.76 -0.29
C LYS A 170 -14.94 10.44 1.03
N TYR A 171 -13.87 9.64 0.91
CA TYR A 171 -12.97 9.37 2.02
C TYR A 171 -11.51 9.35 1.55
N ASP A 172 -10.60 9.49 2.48
CA ASP A 172 -9.17 9.36 2.30
C ASP A 172 -8.58 8.51 3.40
N LEU A 173 -7.42 7.91 3.14
CA LEU A 173 -6.77 6.96 4.02
C LEU A 173 -5.29 7.29 4.17
N ALA A 174 -4.79 7.21 5.40
CA ALA A 174 -3.38 7.14 5.69
C ALA A 174 -3.09 5.96 6.62
N GLY A 175 -2.01 5.25 6.34
CA GLY A 175 -1.50 4.16 7.16
C GLY A 175 -0.16 4.52 7.78
N PHE A 176 0.11 3.96 8.95
CA PHE A 176 1.37 4.08 9.63
C PHE A 176 1.79 2.72 10.20
N THR A 177 2.94 2.24 9.76
CA THR A 177 3.51 0.98 10.22
C THR A 177 4.81 1.22 10.99
N VAL A 178 5.01 0.43 12.03
CA VAL A 178 6.30 0.30 12.72
C VAL A 178 6.74 -1.15 12.68
N GLY A 179 7.98 -1.35 12.27
CA GLY A 179 8.67 -2.62 12.30
C GLY A 179 9.95 -2.56 13.13
N ALA A 180 10.59 -3.69 13.33
CA ALA A 180 11.90 -3.77 13.96
C ALA A 180 12.83 -4.71 13.20
N VAL A 181 14.11 -4.41 13.28
CA VAL A 181 15.21 -5.20 12.69
C VAL A 181 16.41 -5.16 13.63
N GLU A 182 17.15 -6.28 13.74
CA GLU A 182 18.45 -6.26 14.43
C GLU A 182 19.42 -5.33 13.67
N ARG A 183 20.23 -4.56 14.39
CA ARG A 183 21.12 -3.54 13.83
C ARG A 183 22.04 -4.09 12.74
N ASP A 184 22.53 -5.30 12.90
CA ASP A 184 23.41 -5.98 11.93
C ASP A 184 22.67 -6.58 10.73
N LYS A 185 21.33 -6.55 10.74
CA LYS A 185 20.45 -7.06 9.69
C LYS A 185 19.73 -5.97 8.88
N VAL A 186 19.99 -4.70 9.21
CA VAL A 186 19.40 -3.56 8.45
C VAL A 186 19.77 -3.67 6.96
N LEU A 187 18.77 -3.47 6.11
CA LEU A 187 18.94 -3.39 4.66
C LEU A 187 18.84 -1.91 4.19
N PRO A 188 19.50 -1.56 3.09
CA PRO A 188 20.42 -2.37 2.28
C PRO A 188 21.82 -2.47 2.91
N LYS A 189 22.50 -3.61 2.69
CA LYS A 189 23.90 -3.84 3.10
C LYS A 189 24.85 -3.24 2.05
N LEU A 190 24.90 -1.92 1.96
CA LEU A 190 25.60 -1.18 0.88
C LEU A 190 27.07 -1.60 0.71
N ASP A 191 27.79 -1.82 1.82
CA ASP A 191 29.22 -2.18 1.80
C ASP A 191 29.51 -3.59 1.24
N SER A 192 28.50 -4.46 1.20
CA SER A 192 28.60 -5.81 0.67
C SER A 192 28.22 -5.94 -0.80
N MET A 193 27.58 -4.92 -1.37
CA MET A 193 27.14 -4.93 -2.76
C MET A 193 28.29 -4.69 -3.73
N ARG A 194 28.27 -5.40 -4.84
CA ARG A 194 29.32 -5.33 -5.86
C ARG A 194 28.79 -5.61 -7.26
N PRO A 195 29.52 -5.23 -8.32
CA PRO A 195 29.20 -5.65 -9.68
C PRO A 195 29.10 -7.18 -9.76
N GLY A 196 28.11 -7.69 -10.48
CA GLY A 196 27.79 -9.11 -10.60
C GLY A 196 26.78 -9.62 -9.57
N ASP A 197 26.38 -8.81 -8.57
CA ASP A 197 25.20 -9.15 -7.76
C ASP A 197 23.96 -9.24 -8.66
N VAL A 198 23.15 -10.26 -8.43
CA VAL A 198 21.98 -10.57 -9.27
C VAL A 198 20.75 -9.86 -8.74
N LEU A 199 19.94 -9.32 -9.64
CA LEU A 199 18.62 -8.74 -9.32
C LEU A 199 17.55 -9.81 -9.53
N VAL A 200 16.94 -10.25 -8.44
CA VAL A 200 15.84 -11.24 -8.45
C VAL A 200 14.57 -10.56 -7.98
N ALA A 201 13.47 -10.77 -8.69
CA ALA A 201 12.20 -10.08 -8.44
C ALA A 201 11.07 -11.03 -8.08
N LEU A 202 10.08 -10.47 -7.41
CA LEU A 202 8.75 -11.05 -7.25
C LEU A 202 7.72 -10.25 -8.05
N PRO A 203 6.76 -10.94 -8.70
CA PRO A 203 5.74 -10.28 -9.51
C PRO A 203 4.80 -9.42 -8.66
N SER A 204 4.17 -8.43 -9.30
CA SER A 204 3.05 -7.68 -8.74
C SER A 204 1.72 -8.29 -9.14
N SER A 205 0.67 -8.03 -8.37
CA SER A 205 -0.71 -8.40 -8.68
C SER A 205 -1.36 -7.51 -9.75
N GLY A 206 -0.67 -6.45 -10.16
CA GLY A 206 -1.15 -5.41 -11.07
C GLY A 206 -0.48 -4.06 -10.75
N PRO A 207 -1.13 -2.92 -11.00
CA PRO A 207 -0.56 -1.59 -10.74
C PRO A 207 -0.30 -1.29 -9.26
N HIS A 208 -0.74 -2.15 -8.36
CA HIS A 208 -0.73 -1.95 -6.90
C HIS A 208 -1.55 -0.71 -6.51
N SER A 209 -0.90 0.34 -5.98
CA SER A 209 -1.56 1.61 -5.65
C SER A 209 -0.91 2.82 -6.32
N ASN A 210 -0.14 2.60 -7.41
CA ASN A 210 0.62 3.65 -8.09
C ASN A 210 0.12 3.88 -9.53
N GLY A 211 0.27 5.11 -10.01
CA GLY A 211 -0.10 5.46 -11.39
C GLY A 211 -1.60 5.62 -11.65
N TYR A 212 -2.45 5.59 -10.63
CA TYR A 212 -3.91 5.58 -10.79
C TYR A 212 -4.50 6.87 -11.39
N SER A 213 -3.83 8.00 -11.25
CA SER A 213 -4.24 9.22 -11.96
C SER A 213 -4.12 9.05 -13.48
N LEU A 214 -3.06 8.39 -13.96
CA LEU A 214 -2.88 8.07 -15.37
C LEU A 214 -3.84 6.96 -15.81
N ILE A 215 -4.01 5.89 -15.02
CA ILE A 215 -5.00 4.82 -15.28
C ILE A 215 -6.39 5.40 -15.51
N ARG A 216 -6.87 6.25 -14.61
CA ARG A 216 -8.19 6.91 -14.72
C ARG A 216 -8.30 7.74 -16.02
N LYS A 217 -7.21 8.38 -16.43
CA LYS A 217 -7.17 9.12 -17.69
C LYS A 217 -7.26 8.19 -18.90
N VAL A 218 -6.55 7.05 -18.87
CA VAL A 218 -6.61 6.02 -19.93
C VAL A 218 -8.04 5.45 -20.02
N VAL A 219 -8.66 5.11 -18.89
CA VAL A 219 -10.04 4.64 -18.88
C VAL A 219 -11.00 5.68 -19.48
N ALA A 220 -10.84 6.96 -19.12
CA ALA A 220 -11.65 8.03 -19.71
C ALA A 220 -11.48 8.14 -21.24
N VAL A 221 -10.27 7.93 -21.76
CA VAL A 221 -9.97 7.94 -23.20
C VAL A 221 -10.55 6.70 -23.88
N SER A 222 -10.55 5.53 -23.23
CA SER A 222 -11.09 4.28 -23.78
C SER A 222 -12.61 4.32 -23.98
N GLY A 223 -13.32 5.21 -23.26
CA GLY A 223 -14.78 5.29 -23.26
C GLY A 223 -15.47 4.14 -22.51
N LEU A 224 -14.72 3.24 -21.86
CA LEU A 224 -15.28 2.15 -21.06
C LEU A 224 -15.80 2.66 -19.71
N SER A 225 -16.92 2.09 -19.23
CA SER A 225 -17.40 2.28 -17.86
C SER A 225 -16.70 1.29 -16.90
N TRP A 226 -16.80 1.54 -15.60
CA TRP A 226 -16.22 0.65 -14.57
C TRP A 226 -16.88 -0.73 -14.52
N GLU A 227 -18.15 -0.82 -14.96
CA GLU A 227 -18.93 -2.06 -15.04
C GLU A 227 -18.71 -2.83 -16.35
N ALA A 228 -18.04 -2.22 -17.35
CA ALA A 228 -17.73 -2.90 -18.60
C ALA A 228 -16.85 -4.12 -18.33
N ALA A 229 -16.94 -5.15 -19.19
CA ALA A 229 -16.04 -6.28 -19.13
C ALA A 229 -14.57 -5.82 -19.27
N SER A 230 -13.68 -6.34 -18.46
CA SER A 230 -12.26 -6.00 -18.52
C SER A 230 -11.63 -6.50 -19.83
N PRO A 231 -10.90 -5.65 -20.56
CA PRO A 231 -10.21 -6.06 -21.79
C PRO A 231 -8.95 -6.92 -21.54
N PHE A 232 -8.51 -7.04 -20.28
CA PHE A 232 -7.27 -7.73 -19.90
C PHE A 232 -7.45 -8.77 -18.78
N SER A 233 -8.67 -8.95 -18.27
CA SER A 233 -8.97 -9.92 -17.20
C SER A 233 -10.34 -10.54 -17.44
N GLU A 234 -10.37 -11.78 -17.90
CA GLU A 234 -11.59 -12.50 -18.20
C GLU A 234 -12.46 -12.69 -16.95
N GLY A 235 -13.77 -12.54 -17.10
CA GLY A 235 -14.74 -12.75 -16.03
C GLY A 235 -14.85 -11.62 -15.00
N GLN A 236 -14.06 -10.56 -15.13
CA GLN A 236 -14.08 -9.39 -14.24
C GLN A 236 -14.61 -8.14 -14.97
N THR A 237 -15.20 -7.22 -14.23
CA THR A 237 -15.42 -5.86 -14.71
C THR A 237 -14.10 -5.08 -14.72
N LEU A 238 -14.04 -3.98 -15.49
CA LEU A 238 -12.87 -3.10 -15.53
C LEU A 238 -12.52 -2.56 -14.13
N GLY A 239 -13.54 -2.16 -13.37
CA GLY A 239 -13.37 -1.71 -11.97
C GLY A 239 -12.78 -2.81 -11.08
N GLN A 240 -13.31 -4.02 -11.14
CA GLN A 240 -12.79 -5.16 -10.36
C GLN A 240 -11.33 -5.45 -10.69
N ALA A 241 -10.99 -5.53 -11.98
CA ALA A 241 -9.63 -5.85 -12.43
C ALA A 241 -8.61 -4.76 -12.04
N LEU A 242 -9.00 -3.47 -12.13
CA LEU A 242 -8.14 -2.35 -11.71
C LEU A 242 -8.08 -2.15 -10.19
N LEU A 243 -8.99 -2.75 -9.42
CA LEU A 243 -8.99 -2.70 -7.96
C LEU A 243 -8.33 -3.93 -7.33
N THR A 244 -7.67 -4.79 -8.12
CA THR A 244 -6.85 -5.89 -7.57
C THR A 244 -5.91 -5.33 -6.49
N PRO A 245 -5.93 -5.90 -5.26
CA PRO A 245 -5.16 -5.35 -4.15
C PRO A 245 -3.65 -5.53 -4.34
N THR A 246 -2.89 -4.62 -3.76
CA THR A 246 -1.42 -4.67 -3.68
C THR A 246 -0.95 -5.94 -2.98
N THR A 247 0.08 -6.59 -3.52
CA THR A 247 0.68 -7.80 -2.95
C THR A 247 1.37 -7.48 -1.62
N LEU A 248 1.15 -8.35 -0.63
CA LEU A 248 1.87 -8.35 0.64
C LEU A 248 3.11 -9.25 0.52
N TYR A 249 4.30 -8.70 0.68
CA TYR A 249 5.56 -9.46 0.54
C TYR A 249 6.17 -10.00 1.84
N PRO A 250 5.70 -9.69 3.08
CA PRO A 250 6.36 -10.15 4.30
C PRO A 250 6.55 -11.67 4.37
N ALA A 251 5.55 -12.45 3.94
CA ALA A 251 5.62 -13.92 3.97
C ALA A 251 6.74 -14.49 3.08
N ALA A 252 7.06 -13.83 1.98
CA ALA A 252 8.12 -14.24 1.06
C ALA A 252 9.49 -13.67 1.46
N ALA A 253 9.55 -12.39 1.82
CA ALA A 253 10.81 -11.69 2.01
C ALA A 253 11.42 -11.90 3.41
N LEU A 254 10.64 -11.98 4.49
CA LEU A 254 11.18 -12.20 5.84
C LEU A 254 11.99 -13.49 5.97
N PRO A 255 11.58 -14.65 5.42
CA PRO A 255 12.41 -15.85 5.42
C PRO A 255 13.76 -15.65 4.71
N ALA A 256 13.79 -14.95 3.56
CA ALA A 256 14.99 -14.65 2.81
C ALA A 256 15.95 -13.71 3.57
N ILE A 257 15.38 -12.69 4.26
CA ILE A 257 16.13 -11.77 5.13
C ILE A 257 16.75 -12.53 6.31
N ARG A 258 15.98 -13.40 6.97
CA ARG A 258 16.44 -14.19 8.12
C ARG A 258 17.52 -15.17 7.76
N ALA A 259 17.44 -15.75 6.56
CA ALA A 259 18.45 -16.67 6.00
C ALA A 259 19.68 -15.95 5.41
N ASP A 260 19.73 -14.62 5.49
CA ASP A 260 20.83 -13.79 4.98
C ASP A 260 21.09 -13.93 3.47
N LEU A 261 20.05 -14.23 2.70
CA LEU A 261 20.14 -14.47 1.26
C LEU A 261 20.14 -13.18 0.44
N VAL A 262 19.67 -12.07 1.01
CA VAL A 262 19.51 -10.78 0.30
C VAL A 262 20.43 -9.71 0.88
N LYS A 263 20.97 -8.85 0.01
CA LYS A 263 21.78 -7.69 0.38
C LYS A 263 20.97 -6.40 0.42
N GLY A 264 19.86 -6.33 -0.31
CA GLY A 264 18.95 -5.21 -0.35
C GLY A 264 17.62 -5.61 -0.97
N LEU A 265 16.59 -4.86 -0.65
CA LEU A 265 15.25 -4.98 -1.22
C LEU A 265 14.77 -3.62 -1.72
N ALA A 266 14.05 -3.61 -2.83
CA ALA A 266 13.36 -2.44 -3.34
C ALA A 266 11.88 -2.77 -3.56
N HIS A 267 10.99 -2.06 -2.86
CA HIS A 267 9.56 -2.06 -3.14
C HIS A 267 9.30 -1.16 -4.34
N ILE A 268 8.68 -1.71 -5.39
CA ILE A 268 8.48 -0.99 -6.65
C ILE A 268 7.16 -0.24 -6.62
N THR A 269 7.24 1.05 -6.39
CA THR A 269 6.12 1.99 -6.26
C THR A 269 6.17 3.07 -7.34
N GLY A 270 5.68 4.28 -7.07
CA GLY A 270 5.83 5.44 -7.97
C GLY A 270 7.30 5.70 -8.31
N GLY A 271 7.60 5.98 -9.56
CA GLY A 271 8.96 6.01 -10.11
C GLY A 271 9.39 4.69 -10.78
N GLY A 272 8.59 3.60 -10.61
CA GLY A 272 8.79 2.32 -11.26
C GLY A 272 10.14 1.66 -10.95
N LEU A 273 10.60 0.78 -11.84
CA LEU A 273 11.90 0.12 -11.70
C LEU A 273 13.06 1.12 -11.73
N THR A 274 12.91 2.18 -12.53
CA THR A 274 13.94 3.18 -12.81
C THR A 274 14.39 3.93 -11.55
N ASP A 275 13.42 4.36 -10.72
CA ASP A 275 13.73 5.20 -9.56
C ASP A 275 13.85 4.38 -8.25
N ASN A 276 13.19 3.21 -8.16
CA ASN A 276 13.18 2.45 -6.91
C ASN A 276 14.37 1.49 -6.75
N ILE A 277 14.82 0.78 -7.80
CA ILE A 277 15.96 -0.12 -7.70
C ILE A 277 17.24 0.63 -7.23
N PRO A 278 17.59 1.81 -7.79
CA PRO A 278 18.76 2.54 -7.34
C PRO A 278 18.76 2.94 -5.86
N ARG A 279 17.59 3.05 -5.21
CA ARG A 279 17.48 3.40 -3.79
C ARG A 279 18.11 2.37 -2.86
N MET A 280 18.19 1.11 -3.28
CA MET A 280 18.85 0.05 -2.51
C MET A 280 20.33 -0.13 -2.88
N LEU A 281 20.85 0.58 -3.90
CA LEU A 281 22.22 0.42 -4.39
C LEU A 281 23.13 1.56 -3.92
N PRO A 282 24.43 1.30 -3.70
CA PRO A 282 25.40 2.37 -3.49
C PRO A 282 25.61 3.17 -4.79
N LYS A 283 25.94 4.45 -4.69
CA LYS A 283 25.99 5.42 -5.81
C LYS A 283 26.90 5.04 -6.98
N HIS A 284 27.89 4.19 -6.75
CA HIS A 284 28.82 3.72 -7.78
C HIS A 284 28.35 2.46 -8.50
N LEU A 285 27.13 1.98 -8.21
CA LEU A 285 26.51 0.83 -8.83
C LEU A 285 25.17 1.21 -9.48
N VAL A 286 24.86 0.54 -10.59
CA VAL A 286 23.61 0.73 -11.34
C VAL A 286 22.97 -0.62 -11.66
N PRO A 287 21.64 -0.70 -11.79
CA PRO A 287 20.97 -1.89 -12.28
C PRO A 287 21.17 -2.04 -13.79
N ALA A 288 21.42 -3.24 -14.25
CA ALA A 288 21.39 -3.63 -15.65
C ALA A 288 20.31 -4.71 -15.82
N LEU A 289 19.13 -4.27 -16.27
CA LEU A 289 17.96 -5.14 -16.41
C LEU A 289 17.97 -5.81 -17.79
N ASP A 290 17.55 -7.06 -17.83
CA ASP A 290 17.21 -7.77 -19.06
C ASP A 290 15.73 -7.57 -19.36
N GLU A 291 15.42 -6.73 -20.33
CA GLU A 291 14.04 -6.42 -20.73
C GLU A 291 13.26 -7.63 -21.28
N GLN A 292 13.95 -8.74 -21.59
CA GLN A 292 13.34 -9.99 -22.03
C GLN A 292 13.07 -10.97 -20.88
N ALA A 293 13.53 -10.65 -19.66
CA ALA A 293 13.38 -11.53 -18.51
C ALA A 293 11.94 -11.73 -18.04
N TRP A 294 11.04 -10.79 -18.40
CA TRP A 294 9.61 -10.92 -18.08
C TRP A 294 8.73 -10.38 -19.20
N THR A 295 7.51 -10.86 -19.24
CA THR A 295 6.50 -10.35 -20.16
C THR A 295 5.66 -9.30 -19.45
N LEU A 296 5.45 -8.16 -20.10
CA LEU A 296 4.58 -7.10 -19.58
C LEU A 296 3.16 -7.67 -19.37
N PRO A 297 2.61 -7.65 -18.12
CA PRO A 297 1.28 -8.20 -17.86
C PRO A 297 0.18 -7.51 -18.69
N PRO A 298 -0.94 -8.23 -18.98
CA PRO A 298 -2.00 -7.72 -19.86
C PRO A 298 -2.57 -6.37 -19.48
N VAL A 299 -2.69 -6.06 -18.20
CA VAL A 299 -3.16 -4.75 -17.71
C VAL A 299 -2.25 -3.61 -18.19
N PHE A 300 -0.92 -3.79 -18.15
CA PHE A 300 0.03 -2.76 -18.58
C PHE A 300 0.12 -2.67 -20.10
N GLN A 301 -0.01 -3.80 -20.82
CA GLN A 301 -0.14 -3.79 -22.27
C GLN A 301 -1.35 -2.95 -22.71
N TRP A 302 -2.51 -3.22 -22.12
CA TRP A 302 -3.73 -2.47 -22.39
C TRP A 302 -3.58 -0.98 -22.06
N LEU A 303 -2.99 -0.64 -20.92
CA LEU A 303 -2.74 0.76 -20.53
C LEU A 303 -1.83 1.47 -21.53
N GLN A 304 -0.76 0.80 -21.96
CA GLN A 304 0.21 1.34 -22.91
C GLN A 304 -0.43 1.59 -24.28
N GLU A 305 -1.14 0.59 -24.81
CA GLU A 305 -1.78 0.66 -26.14
C GLU A 305 -2.92 1.68 -26.16
N THR A 306 -3.84 1.60 -25.19
CA THR A 306 -5.01 2.47 -25.12
C THR A 306 -4.64 3.91 -24.84
N GLY A 307 -3.65 4.13 -23.96
CA GLY A 307 -3.17 5.46 -23.60
C GLY A 307 -2.14 6.04 -24.56
N GLY A 308 -1.60 5.25 -25.50
CA GLY A 308 -0.48 5.65 -26.34
C GLY A 308 0.75 6.02 -25.52
N ILE A 309 0.98 5.32 -24.38
CA ILE A 309 2.01 5.70 -23.40
C ILE A 309 3.37 5.19 -23.88
N ALA A 310 4.36 6.07 -23.92
CA ALA A 310 5.72 5.70 -24.27
C ALA A 310 6.31 4.67 -23.28
N ALA A 311 7.13 3.72 -23.75
CA ALA A 311 7.72 2.68 -22.89
C ALA A 311 8.51 3.27 -21.69
N SER A 312 9.23 4.37 -21.92
CA SER A 312 9.95 5.09 -20.85
C SER A 312 9.02 5.67 -19.78
N GLU A 313 7.82 6.13 -20.16
CA GLU A 313 6.83 6.65 -19.21
C GLU A 313 6.14 5.48 -18.48
N MET A 314 5.91 4.34 -19.15
CA MET A 314 5.44 3.12 -18.48
C MET A 314 6.41 2.70 -17.37
N ALA A 315 7.70 2.60 -17.68
CA ALA A 315 8.74 2.18 -16.75
C ALA A 315 8.95 3.15 -15.58
N ARG A 316 8.60 4.43 -15.75
CA ARG A 316 8.70 5.47 -14.72
C ARG A 316 7.44 5.58 -13.86
N THR A 317 6.26 5.33 -14.43
CA THR A 317 4.99 5.51 -13.73
C THR A 317 4.55 4.24 -13.01
N PHE A 318 4.80 3.06 -13.60
CA PHE A 318 4.27 1.79 -13.16
C PHE A 318 5.37 0.81 -12.74
N ASN A 319 4.97 -0.18 -11.95
CA ASN A 319 5.80 -1.31 -11.59
C ASN A 319 6.00 -2.32 -12.75
N CYS A 320 5.22 -2.21 -13.83
CA CYS A 320 5.26 -3.04 -15.03
C CYS A 320 5.21 -4.56 -14.75
N GLY A 321 4.56 -4.98 -13.66
CA GLY A 321 4.43 -6.38 -13.28
C GLY A 321 5.45 -6.86 -12.23
N ILE A 322 6.34 -6.01 -11.78
CA ILE A 322 7.39 -6.31 -10.78
C ILE A 322 7.09 -5.53 -9.49
N GLY A 323 6.84 -6.21 -8.40
CA GLY A 323 6.47 -5.52 -7.16
C GLY A 323 7.57 -5.41 -6.10
N LEU A 324 8.48 -6.39 -6.06
CA LEU A 324 9.63 -6.38 -5.14
C LEU A 324 10.88 -6.85 -5.89
N VAL A 325 12.02 -6.21 -5.66
CA VAL A 325 13.32 -6.61 -6.24
C VAL A 325 14.34 -6.79 -5.12
N ALA A 326 15.08 -7.90 -5.15
CA ALA A 326 16.19 -8.20 -4.25
C ALA A 326 17.52 -8.09 -4.98
N SER A 327 18.53 -7.53 -4.32
CA SER A 327 19.95 -7.64 -4.71
C SER A 327 20.56 -8.81 -3.95
N VAL A 328 21.17 -9.76 -4.68
CA VAL A 328 21.56 -11.08 -4.18
C VAL A 328 22.98 -11.41 -4.64
N ALA A 329 23.82 -11.95 -3.75
CA ALA A 329 25.11 -12.51 -4.15
C ALA A 329 24.92 -13.68 -5.12
N PRO A 330 25.70 -13.82 -6.20
CA PRO A 330 25.52 -14.90 -7.18
C PRO A 330 25.41 -16.29 -6.57
N GLU A 331 26.20 -16.58 -5.54
CA GLU A 331 26.22 -17.85 -4.81
C GLU A 331 24.92 -18.14 -4.04
N ASN A 332 24.17 -17.10 -3.65
CA ASN A 332 22.89 -17.22 -2.91
C ASN A 332 21.66 -17.33 -3.83
N VAL A 333 21.82 -17.06 -5.13
CA VAL A 333 20.69 -17.04 -6.08
C VAL A 333 19.93 -18.36 -6.10
N PRO A 334 20.58 -19.53 -6.23
CA PRO A 334 19.84 -20.79 -6.22
C PRO A 334 19.02 -20.99 -4.95
N ALA A 335 19.61 -20.72 -3.78
CA ALA A 335 18.92 -20.87 -2.50
C ALA A 335 17.73 -19.91 -2.34
N LEU A 336 17.83 -18.68 -2.86
CA LEU A 336 16.72 -17.72 -2.84
C LEU A 336 15.59 -18.15 -3.79
N LEU A 337 15.91 -18.61 -5.00
CA LEU A 337 14.93 -19.10 -5.96
C LEU A 337 14.17 -20.31 -5.39
N ASP A 338 14.89 -21.30 -4.85
CA ASP A 338 14.29 -22.48 -4.23
C ASP A 338 13.36 -22.08 -3.07
N LEU A 339 13.81 -21.20 -2.16
CA LEU A 339 13.00 -20.71 -1.05
C LEU A 339 11.71 -20.04 -1.53
N TRP A 340 11.80 -19.14 -2.52
CA TRP A 340 10.63 -18.43 -3.00
C TRP A 340 9.67 -19.34 -3.76
N LEU A 341 10.17 -20.32 -4.52
CA LEU A 341 9.34 -21.34 -5.17
C LEU A 341 8.62 -22.23 -4.12
N GLU A 342 9.31 -22.65 -3.05
CA GLU A 342 8.70 -23.41 -1.94
C GLU A 342 7.60 -22.62 -1.22
N LEU A 343 7.74 -21.28 -1.17
CA LEU A 343 6.73 -20.37 -0.63
C LEU A 343 5.63 -20.02 -1.65
N GLY A 344 5.59 -20.68 -2.81
CA GLY A 344 4.57 -20.48 -3.84
C GLY A 344 4.70 -19.16 -4.60
N GLN A 345 5.91 -18.58 -4.63
CA GLN A 345 6.18 -17.39 -5.44
C GLN A 345 6.75 -17.79 -6.81
N ASP A 346 6.63 -16.87 -7.77
CA ASP A 346 7.20 -17.00 -9.12
C ASP A 346 8.39 -16.04 -9.30
N PRO A 347 9.59 -16.36 -8.76
CA PRO A 347 10.73 -15.45 -8.84
C PRO A 347 11.27 -15.30 -10.25
N ILE A 348 11.68 -14.07 -10.59
CA ILE A 348 12.20 -13.70 -11.90
C ILE A 348 13.63 -13.17 -11.74
N VAL A 349 14.59 -13.71 -12.46
CA VAL A 349 15.95 -13.13 -12.53
C VAL A 349 15.91 -11.97 -13.52
N LEU A 350 15.94 -10.72 -12.99
CA LEU A 350 15.78 -9.50 -13.79
C LEU A 350 17.05 -9.02 -14.47
N GLY A 351 18.21 -9.45 -14.02
CA GLY A 351 19.50 -8.96 -14.48
C GLY A 351 20.52 -8.88 -13.37
N GLU A 352 21.44 -7.93 -13.46
CA GLU A 352 22.57 -7.82 -12.53
C GLU A 352 22.89 -6.38 -12.14
N VAL A 353 23.69 -6.22 -11.12
CA VAL A 353 24.27 -4.94 -10.71
C VAL A 353 25.59 -4.74 -11.42
N ARG A 354 25.83 -3.54 -11.98
CA ARG A 354 27.08 -3.16 -12.67
C ARG A 354 27.71 -1.92 -12.04
N ALA A 355 28.98 -1.71 -12.32
CA ALA A 355 29.61 -0.41 -12.03
C ALA A 355 28.95 0.69 -12.86
N ALA A 356 28.78 1.89 -12.25
CA ALA A 356 28.20 3.06 -12.88
C ALA A 356 29.13 3.68 -13.95
#